data_681bd4f31fb998badef23fa2c2ec2b2a
#
_entry.id   681bd4f31fb998badef23fa2c2ec2b2a
#
_cell.length_a   1.000
_cell.length_b   1.000
_cell.length_c   1.000
_cell.angle_alpha   90.00
_cell.angle_beta   90.00
_cell.angle_gamma   90.00
#
_symmetry.space_group_name_H-M   'P 1'
#
loop_
_entity.id
_entity.type
_entity.pdbx_description
1 polymer ?
#
loop_
_entity_poly.entity_id
_entity_poly.type
_entity_poly.pdbx_seq_one_letter_code
_entity_poly.pdbx_strand_id
1 'polypeptide(L)'
;MAKKNTVMLIIMDGFGLSEKKEYNAVAQANLKVLPKLMQIYPHSYLEASAEAVGLPHGQIGNSEVGHLNIGAGRIVYQSLTKITKDIETGAFFDKPALIEAMKNAAGGHALHLMGLVSPGGVHSSEKHLYGLLEMAASYGLKEVYIHAFLDGRDVLPRSAGEYLAELDEECRRIGTGEIATISGRYYAMDRDKRWDRVEKAYRAVADGDGETAKDWRECLDNSYARDVSDEFVVPTVLKKVPVRDGDSLIFFNFRPDRARQLTEAFVSPSFEGFKRPLLHNLYFATMTTYEDSLPVHVIYGKEHLDSTLGEVLAQAGKKQLRIAETEKYAHVTYFFNGGEEAKNDGEDRILIASPKVATYDLKPEMSAYEVTDAVIKELNKGIYDMVILNFANADMVGHTGDMKAAVKAVETVDTCVGKITDLLLKHGGQALIIADHGNAEKMADPTSGSAYTAHTTNHVPCILVSQEHKEAHLHDGILADVAPTLLYMAGMKQPAQMTGHNLIDD
;
A
#
# COMPACT_ATOMS: atom_id res chain seq x y z
N MET A 1 -20.79 32.66 -21.49
CA MET A 1 -20.08 32.50 -20.23
C MET A 1 -18.59 32.58 -20.54
N ALA A 2 -17.78 33.27 -19.76
CA ALA A 2 -16.33 33.22 -19.92
C ALA A 2 -15.88 31.78 -19.74
N LYS A 3 -14.98 31.26 -20.61
CA LYS A 3 -14.40 29.94 -20.45
C LYS A 3 -13.58 29.90 -19.16
N LYS A 4 -13.69 28.85 -18.39
CA LYS A 4 -12.91 28.67 -17.16
C LYS A 4 -11.45 28.37 -17.52
N ASN A 5 -10.50 28.90 -16.75
CA ASN A 5 -9.11 28.50 -16.79
C ASN A 5 -9.00 27.12 -16.13
N THR A 6 -9.12 26.08 -16.92
CA THR A 6 -9.08 24.69 -16.42
C THR A 6 -7.64 24.31 -16.03
N VAL A 7 -7.45 23.80 -14.80
CA VAL A 7 -6.23 23.12 -14.38
C VAL A 7 -6.38 21.63 -14.65
N MET A 8 -5.38 21.03 -15.27
CA MET A 8 -5.42 19.62 -15.64
C MET A 8 -4.23 18.85 -15.08
N LEU A 9 -4.50 17.70 -14.47
CA LEU A 9 -3.49 16.68 -14.16
C LEU A 9 -3.55 15.60 -15.24
N ILE A 10 -2.42 15.36 -15.90
CA ILE A 10 -2.25 14.26 -16.86
C ILE A 10 -1.26 13.27 -16.26
N ILE A 11 -1.72 12.06 -15.98
CA ILE A 11 -0.89 10.97 -15.44
C ILE A 11 -0.58 10.01 -16.57
N MET A 12 0.71 9.86 -16.89
CA MET A 12 1.24 8.88 -17.86
C MET A 12 1.68 7.64 -17.08
N ASP A 13 0.72 6.79 -16.73
CA ASP A 13 0.92 5.63 -15.85
C ASP A 13 2.10 4.75 -16.32
N GLY A 14 3.04 4.45 -15.42
CA GLY A 14 4.19 3.62 -15.71
C GLY A 14 5.30 4.27 -16.56
N PHE A 15 5.28 5.60 -16.74
CA PHE A 15 6.28 6.33 -17.51
C PHE A 15 7.44 6.80 -16.62
N GLY A 16 8.41 5.92 -16.36
CA GLY A 16 9.60 6.28 -15.58
C GLY A 16 10.71 6.94 -16.38
N LEU A 17 11.68 7.50 -15.68
CA LEU A 17 12.87 8.14 -16.23
C LEU A 17 14.12 7.29 -15.98
N SER A 18 14.95 7.09 -17.01
CA SER A 18 16.24 6.42 -16.87
C SER A 18 17.22 6.91 -17.94
N GLU A 19 18.47 7.10 -17.55
CA GLU A 19 19.56 7.45 -18.48
C GLU A 19 19.97 6.27 -19.39
N LYS A 20 19.63 5.03 -18.98
CA LYS A 20 19.93 3.82 -19.75
C LYS A 20 19.03 3.77 -20.99
N LYS A 21 19.62 3.57 -22.15
CA LYS A 21 18.87 3.43 -23.43
C LYS A 21 18.54 1.99 -23.76
N GLU A 22 19.35 1.05 -23.30
CA GLU A 22 19.13 -0.36 -23.53
C GLU A 22 17.90 -0.84 -22.74
N TYR A 23 17.03 -1.58 -23.37
CA TYR A 23 15.75 -2.07 -22.81
C TYR A 23 14.84 -0.98 -22.22
N ASN A 24 14.95 0.25 -22.70
CA ASN A 24 14.18 1.40 -22.27
C ASN A 24 13.22 1.85 -23.39
N ALA A 25 11.93 1.53 -23.25
CA ALA A 25 10.92 1.87 -24.25
C ALA A 25 10.70 3.39 -24.36
N VAL A 26 10.83 4.12 -23.26
CA VAL A 26 10.72 5.59 -23.23
C VAL A 26 11.86 6.23 -24.03
N ALA A 27 13.10 5.77 -23.82
CA ALA A 27 14.27 6.30 -24.51
C ALA A 27 14.36 5.90 -25.99
N GLN A 28 13.72 4.78 -26.38
CA GLN A 28 13.71 4.30 -27.77
C GLN A 28 12.49 4.81 -28.56
N ALA A 29 11.47 5.35 -27.89
CA ALA A 29 10.31 5.94 -28.53
C ALA A 29 10.68 7.23 -29.29
N ASN A 30 10.04 7.43 -30.45
CA ASN A 30 10.17 8.67 -31.23
C ASN A 30 9.21 9.74 -30.72
N LEU A 31 9.51 10.28 -29.53
CA LEU A 31 8.71 11.31 -28.88
C LEU A 31 8.84 12.64 -29.62
N LYS A 32 7.71 13.29 -29.88
CA LYS A 32 7.64 14.57 -30.60
C LYS A 32 7.09 15.71 -29.76
N VAL A 33 6.34 15.40 -28.73
CA VAL A 33 5.63 16.36 -27.89
C VAL A 33 6.35 16.59 -26.58
N LEU A 34 6.53 15.56 -25.76
CA LEU A 34 7.14 15.70 -24.44
C LEU A 34 8.50 16.38 -24.45
N PRO A 35 9.44 16.05 -25.37
CA PRO A 35 10.72 16.76 -25.42
C PRO A 35 10.58 18.27 -25.76
N LYS A 36 9.60 18.63 -26.59
CA LYS A 36 9.32 20.04 -26.89
C LYS A 36 8.71 20.77 -25.69
N LEU A 37 7.79 20.12 -24.99
CA LEU A 37 7.21 20.71 -23.78
C LEU A 37 8.29 20.95 -22.73
N MET A 38 9.20 20.00 -22.51
CA MET A 38 10.34 20.15 -21.58
C MET A 38 11.34 21.24 -22.03
N GLN A 39 11.46 21.54 -23.33
CA GLN A 39 12.28 22.66 -23.80
C GLN A 39 11.63 24.03 -23.59
N ILE A 40 10.30 24.09 -23.54
CA ILE A 40 9.53 25.34 -23.52
C ILE A 40 9.08 25.69 -22.11
N TYR A 41 8.79 24.69 -21.28
CA TYR A 41 8.13 24.83 -19.98
C TYR A 41 9.00 24.27 -18.83
N PRO A 42 8.81 24.77 -17.61
CA PRO A 42 9.47 24.22 -16.45
C PRO A 42 9.20 22.73 -16.28
N HIS A 43 10.22 21.98 -15.93
CA HIS A 43 10.11 20.56 -15.68
C HIS A 43 11.10 20.12 -14.59
N SER A 44 10.75 19.05 -13.91
CA SER A 44 11.50 18.42 -12.83
C SER A 44 11.18 16.94 -12.80
N TYR A 45 11.49 16.26 -11.71
CA TYR A 45 11.10 14.87 -11.48
C TYR A 45 10.55 14.67 -10.07
N LEU A 46 9.78 13.58 -9.92
CA LEU A 46 9.18 13.17 -8.65
C LEU A 46 9.70 11.79 -8.25
N GLU A 47 9.94 11.61 -6.95
CA GLU A 47 10.11 10.30 -6.37
C GLU A 47 8.74 9.64 -6.21
N ALA A 48 8.62 8.41 -6.75
CA ALA A 48 7.36 7.68 -6.85
C ALA A 48 7.45 6.25 -6.25
N SER A 49 8.40 6.03 -5.33
CA SER A 49 8.67 4.72 -4.74
C SER A 49 9.14 4.84 -3.29
N ALA A 50 9.27 3.72 -2.62
CA ALA A 50 9.79 3.61 -1.25
C ALA A 50 9.10 4.59 -0.28
N GLU A 51 9.86 5.19 0.63
CA GLU A 51 9.35 6.06 1.69
C GLU A 51 8.65 7.32 1.16
N ALA A 52 9.02 7.78 -0.04
CA ALA A 52 8.40 8.94 -0.68
C ALA A 52 6.89 8.73 -0.99
N VAL A 53 6.45 7.48 -1.01
CA VAL A 53 5.04 7.11 -1.19
C VAL A 53 4.49 6.27 -0.03
N GLY A 54 5.20 6.21 1.10
CA GLY A 54 4.76 5.51 2.31
C GLY A 54 4.98 3.99 2.28
N LEU A 55 5.84 3.49 1.40
CA LEU A 55 6.27 2.10 1.29
C LEU A 55 7.60 1.88 2.03
N PRO A 56 8.00 0.63 2.34
CA PRO A 56 9.32 0.31 2.87
C PRO A 56 10.46 0.76 1.97
N HIS A 57 11.65 0.93 2.56
CA HIS A 57 12.88 1.29 1.85
C HIS A 57 13.14 0.37 0.64
N GLY A 58 13.42 0.97 -0.51
CA GLY A 58 13.73 0.24 -1.75
C GLY A 58 12.55 -0.47 -2.42
N GLN A 59 11.35 -0.39 -1.88
CA GLN A 59 10.16 -1.01 -2.49
C GLN A 59 9.68 -0.17 -3.68
N ILE A 60 9.38 -0.86 -4.79
CA ILE A 60 8.80 -0.25 -6.00
C ILE A 60 7.43 0.35 -5.73
N GLY A 61 7.13 1.50 -6.34
CA GLY A 61 5.80 2.11 -6.33
C GLY A 61 4.77 1.29 -7.12
N ASN A 62 3.52 1.69 -7.01
CA ASN A 62 2.42 1.14 -7.79
C ASN A 62 1.30 2.17 -7.94
N SER A 63 0.38 1.93 -8.89
CA SER A 63 -0.67 2.89 -9.22
C SER A 63 -1.63 3.17 -8.04
N GLU A 64 -1.95 2.18 -7.20
CA GLU A 64 -2.84 2.37 -6.04
C GLU A 64 -2.23 3.37 -5.06
N VAL A 65 -0.99 3.09 -4.62
CA VAL A 65 -0.26 3.95 -3.68
C VAL A 65 0.06 5.30 -4.31
N GLY A 66 0.47 5.35 -5.59
CA GLY A 66 0.77 6.59 -6.30
C GLY A 66 -0.43 7.53 -6.34
N HIS A 67 -1.57 7.06 -6.84
CA HIS A 67 -2.79 7.87 -6.94
C HIS A 67 -3.34 8.29 -5.57
N LEU A 68 -3.20 7.41 -4.56
CA LEU A 68 -3.58 7.74 -3.18
C LEU A 68 -2.77 8.92 -2.63
N ASN A 69 -1.44 8.91 -2.79
CA ASN A 69 -0.57 10.01 -2.34
C ASN A 69 -0.84 11.30 -3.11
N ILE A 70 -1.02 11.21 -4.45
CA ILE A 70 -1.37 12.36 -5.30
C ILE A 70 -2.67 13.01 -4.82
N GLY A 71 -3.72 12.21 -4.63
CA GLY A 71 -5.04 12.72 -4.23
C GLY A 71 -5.09 13.24 -2.81
N ALA A 72 -4.34 12.63 -1.89
CA ALA A 72 -4.27 13.03 -0.48
C ALA A 72 -3.38 14.26 -0.23
N GLY A 73 -2.47 14.61 -1.15
CA GLY A 73 -1.50 15.69 -0.96
C GLY A 73 -0.57 15.51 0.24
N ARG A 74 -0.35 14.26 0.63
CA ARG A 74 0.52 13.84 1.75
C ARG A 74 0.99 12.41 1.56
N ILE A 75 2.09 12.03 2.23
CA ILE A 75 2.53 10.64 2.26
C ILE A 75 1.51 9.82 3.06
N VAL A 76 0.89 8.83 2.41
CA VAL A 76 -0.01 7.87 3.04
C VAL A 76 0.75 6.58 3.30
N TYR A 77 1.20 6.43 4.53
CA TYR A 77 1.99 5.26 4.92
C TYR A 77 1.16 3.98 4.89
N GLN A 78 1.69 2.94 4.22
CA GLN A 78 1.13 1.60 4.30
C GLN A 78 1.35 1.00 5.70
N SER A 79 0.53 0.04 6.10
CA SER A 79 0.49 -0.47 7.49
C SER A 79 1.88 -0.85 8.02
N LEU A 80 2.69 -1.56 7.24
CA LEU A 80 4.05 -1.95 7.64
C LEU A 80 4.91 -0.72 7.99
N THR A 81 4.99 0.23 7.07
CA THR A 81 5.81 1.43 7.23
C THR A 81 5.29 2.33 8.33
N LYS A 82 3.96 2.48 8.43
CA LYS A 82 3.30 3.30 9.45
C LYS A 82 3.60 2.79 10.86
N ILE A 83 3.40 1.49 11.09
CA ILE A 83 3.62 0.89 12.41
C ILE A 83 5.10 0.97 12.78
N THR A 84 6.00 0.65 11.84
CA THR A 84 7.45 0.74 12.05
C THR A 84 7.86 2.17 12.43
N LYS A 85 7.38 3.17 11.70
CA LYS A 85 7.65 4.58 11.98
C LYS A 85 7.06 5.04 13.31
N ASP A 86 5.86 4.59 13.67
CA ASP A 86 5.25 4.89 14.96
C ASP A 86 6.08 4.30 16.12
N ILE A 87 6.70 3.12 15.94
CA ILE A 87 7.62 2.54 16.92
C ILE A 87 8.87 3.42 17.05
N GLU A 88 9.50 3.80 15.93
CA GLU A 88 10.72 4.63 15.91
C GLU A 88 10.50 6.02 16.52
N THR A 89 9.32 6.62 16.34
CA THR A 89 8.96 7.93 16.88
C THR A 89 8.36 7.89 18.28
N GLY A 90 8.03 6.70 18.79
CA GLY A 90 7.38 6.50 20.08
C GLY A 90 5.84 6.53 20.04
N ALA A 91 5.21 6.96 18.95
CA ALA A 91 3.74 7.07 18.82
C ALA A 91 3.01 5.71 18.93
N PHE A 92 3.71 4.62 18.70
CA PHE A 92 3.20 3.27 18.91
C PHE A 92 2.82 3.01 20.37
N PHE A 93 3.65 3.49 21.30
CA PHE A 93 3.49 3.27 22.74
C PHE A 93 2.35 4.09 23.36
N ASP A 94 1.83 5.08 22.59
CA ASP A 94 0.71 5.92 23.00
C ASP A 94 -0.65 5.41 22.47
N LYS A 95 -0.69 4.27 21.75
CA LYS A 95 -1.95 3.72 21.22
C LYS A 95 -2.86 3.24 22.36
N PRO A 96 -4.10 3.77 22.47
CA PRO A 96 -4.99 3.46 23.60
C PRO A 96 -5.23 1.96 23.78
N ALA A 97 -5.47 1.21 22.69
CA ALA A 97 -5.71 -0.22 22.76
C ALA A 97 -4.48 -1.01 23.30
N LEU A 98 -3.26 -0.57 23.00
CA LEU A 98 -2.04 -1.16 23.57
C LEU A 98 -1.89 -0.83 25.05
N ILE A 99 -2.10 0.44 25.43
CA ILE A 99 -2.03 0.89 26.82
C ILE A 99 -3.03 0.09 27.69
N GLU A 100 -4.25 -0.10 27.22
CA GLU A 100 -5.27 -0.87 27.95
C GLU A 100 -4.89 -2.35 28.06
N ALA A 101 -4.38 -2.98 27.00
CA ALA A 101 -3.88 -4.35 27.03
C ALA A 101 -2.77 -4.54 28.07
N MET A 102 -1.80 -3.62 28.11
CA MET A 102 -0.68 -3.66 29.05
C MET A 102 -1.14 -3.42 30.50
N LYS A 103 -2.06 -2.47 30.72
CA LYS A 103 -2.65 -2.22 32.05
C LYS A 103 -3.45 -3.43 32.56
N ASN A 104 -4.23 -4.06 31.67
CA ASN A 104 -4.97 -5.27 32.03
C ASN A 104 -4.02 -6.39 32.47
N ALA A 105 -2.95 -6.64 31.70
CA ALA A 105 -1.93 -7.62 32.05
C ALA A 105 -1.22 -7.26 33.37
N ALA A 106 -0.87 -5.99 33.59
CA ALA A 106 -0.27 -5.52 34.85
C ALA A 106 -1.21 -5.68 36.06
N GLY A 107 -2.51 -5.81 35.83
CA GLY A 107 -3.53 -6.08 36.84
C GLY A 107 -3.57 -7.52 37.36
N GLY A 108 -2.65 -8.39 36.92
CA GLY A 108 -2.52 -9.78 37.36
C GLY A 108 -3.00 -10.81 36.34
N HIS A 109 -3.02 -10.43 35.07
CA HIS A 109 -3.34 -11.30 33.94
C HIS A 109 -2.10 -11.53 33.05
N ALA A 110 -2.13 -12.59 32.24
CA ALA A 110 -1.07 -12.81 31.25
C ALA A 110 -1.26 -11.95 30.01
N LEU A 111 -0.15 -11.63 29.33
CA LEU A 111 -0.12 -11.07 27.98
C LEU A 111 0.28 -12.17 26.99
N HIS A 112 -0.59 -12.41 26.01
CA HIS A 112 -0.33 -13.31 24.89
C HIS A 112 -0.12 -12.50 23.61
N LEU A 113 0.99 -12.75 22.91
CA LEU A 113 1.31 -12.12 21.62
C LEU A 113 1.30 -13.20 20.54
N MET A 114 0.43 -13.12 19.56
CA MET A 114 0.39 -14.10 18.47
C MET A 114 0.53 -13.45 17.11
N GLY A 115 1.19 -14.13 16.18
CA GLY A 115 1.35 -13.66 14.81
C GLY A 115 2.50 -14.30 14.08
N LEU A 116 2.66 -13.94 12.81
CA LEU A 116 3.71 -14.47 11.93
C LEU A 116 5.07 -13.84 12.28
N VAL A 117 6.05 -14.70 12.52
CA VAL A 117 7.42 -14.30 12.86
C VAL A 117 8.32 -14.55 11.65
N SER A 118 8.55 -13.50 10.87
CA SER A 118 9.50 -13.50 9.74
C SER A 118 9.79 -12.07 9.28
N PRO A 119 10.91 -11.82 8.57
CA PRO A 119 11.22 -10.53 7.96
C PRO A 119 10.44 -10.27 6.64
N GLY A 120 9.59 -11.20 6.20
CA GLY A 120 8.89 -11.11 4.91
C GLY A 120 8.02 -9.88 4.71
N GLY A 121 7.52 -9.25 5.79
CA GLY A 121 6.85 -7.96 5.75
C GLY A 121 5.50 -7.95 5.02
N VAL A 122 4.92 -9.12 4.70
CA VAL A 122 3.66 -9.23 3.96
C VAL A 122 2.44 -9.24 4.88
N HIS A 123 2.52 -9.92 6.01
CA HIS A 123 1.43 -10.08 6.97
C HIS A 123 1.72 -9.44 8.33
N SER A 124 2.97 -9.41 8.71
CA SER A 124 3.48 -8.93 10.00
C SER A 124 4.92 -8.44 9.86
N SER A 125 5.48 -7.97 10.95
CA SER A 125 6.92 -7.70 11.08
C SER A 125 7.39 -8.10 12.47
N GLU A 126 8.54 -8.75 12.55
CA GLU A 126 9.20 -9.06 13.81
C GLU A 126 9.53 -7.80 14.61
N LYS A 127 9.86 -6.68 13.95
CA LYS A 127 10.07 -5.38 14.59
C LYS A 127 8.85 -4.90 15.38
N HIS A 128 7.65 -5.21 14.88
CA HIS A 128 6.40 -4.87 15.59
C HIS A 128 6.23 -5.72 16.84
N LEU A 129 6.59 -7.01 16.78
CA LEU A 129 6.63 -7.87 17.96
C LEU A 129 7.65 -7.37 18.98
N TYR A 130 8.84 -6.94 18.55
CA TYR A 130 9.85 -6.38 19.46
C TYR A 130 9.35 -5.11 20.14
N GLY A 131 8.66 -4.21 19.42
CA GLY A 131 8.01 -3.03 20.01
C GLY A 131 6.96 -3.41 21.08
N LEU A 132 6.17 -4.47 20.85
CA LEU A 132 5.23 -4.98 21.87
C LEU A 132 5.94 -5.52 23.09
N LEU A 133 7.05 -6.24 22.94
CA LEU A 133 7.88 -6.74 24.04
C LEU A 133 8.53 -5.60 24.83
N GLU A 134 9.06 -4.58 24.17
CA GLU A 134 9.59 -3.39 24.83
C GLU A 134 8.53 -2.66 25.64
N MET A 135 7.32 -2.53 25.11
CA MET A 135 6.18 -1.97 25.83
C MET A 135 5.84 -2.83 27.06
N ALA A 136 5.74 -4.16 26.89
CA ALA A 136 5.47 -5.08 27.99
C ALA A 136 6.53 -4.97 29.12
N ALA A 137 7.80 -4.88 28.76
CA ALA A 137 8.89 -4.68 29.69
C ALA A 137 8.76 -3.33 30.46
N SER A 138 8.37 -2.25 29.77
CA SER A 138 8.18 -0.94 30.40
C SER A 138 7.06 -0.92 31.44
N TYR A 139 6.05 -1.80 31.29
CA TYR A 139 4.99 -2.06 32.27
C TYR A 139 5.38 -3.08 33.34
N GLY A 140 6.59 -3.64 33.29
CA GLY A 140 7.10 -4.64 34.24
C GLY A 140 6.44 -6.01 34.15
N LEU A 141 5.80 -6.34 32.99
CA LEU A 141 5.10 -7.59 32.80
C LEU A 141 6.07 -8.78 32.81
N LYS A 142 5.72 -9.85 33.55
CA LYS A 142 6.51 -11.08 33.67
C LYS A 142 5.88 -12.27 32.95
N GLU A 143 4.57 -12.32 32.86
CA GLU A 143 3.82 -13.38 32.16
C GLU A 143 3.48 -12.90 30.75
N VAL A 144 4.50 -12.92 29.85
CA VAL A 144 4.39 -12.53 28.44
C VAL A 144 4.72 -13.75 27.59
N TYR A 145 3.72 -14.25 26.88
CA TYR A 145 3.82 -15.49 26.09
C TYR A 145 3.66 -15.22 24.61
N ILE A 146 4.55 -15.78 23.80
CA ILE A 146 4.58 -15.61 22.35
C ILE A 146 4.09 -16.89 21.68
N HIS A 147 3.11 -16.74 20.80
CA HIS A 147 2.59 -17.78 19.93
C HIS A 147 3.07 -17.48 18.51
N ALA A 148 4.23 -18.06 18.16
CA ALA A 148 4.93 -17.78 16.92
C ALA A 148 4.32 -18.59 15.75
N PHE A 149 3.85 -17.89 14.71
CA PHE A 149 3.46 -18.53 13.46
C PHE A 149 4.65 -18.50 12.50
N LEU A 150 4.93 -19.62 11.82
CA LEU A 150 6.05 -19.77 10.92
C LEU A 150 5.62 -19.53 9.48
N ASP A 151 6.49 -18.91 8.71
CA ASP A 151 6.21 -18.45 7.35
C ASP A 151 6.52 -19.52 6.27
N GLY A 152 7.74 -19.62 5.81
CA GLY A 152 8.15 -20.56 4.76
C GLY A 152 7.50 -20.38 3.39
N ARG A 153 6.80 -19.23 3.17
CA ARG A 153 6.11 -18.88 1.93
C ARG A 153 6.52 -17.52 1.40
N ASP A 154 6.54 -16.50 2.25
CA ASP A 154 7.02 -15.17 1.91
C ASP A 154 8.53 -15.02 2.15
N VAL A 155 9.12 -16.04 2.78
CA VAL A 155 10.55 -16.27 2.98
C VAL A 155 10.91 -17.73 2.60
N LEU A 156 12.18 -18.11 2.70
CA LEU A 156 12.63 -19.47 2.36
C LEU A 156 11.91 -20.54 3.19
N PRO A 157 11.60 -21.72 2.62
CA PRO A 157 10.76 -22.73 3.26
C PRO A 157 11.32 -23.34 4.56
N ARG A 158 12.61 -23.19 4.84
CA ARG A 158 13.30 -23.69 6.05
C ARG A 158 14.25 -22.64 6.60
N SER A 159 13.70 -21.47 6.95
CA SER A 159 14.45 -20.34 7.50
C SER A 159 13.99 -19.91 8.90
N ALA A 160 12.93 -20.51 9.43
CA ALA A 160 12.35 -20.14 10.72
C ALA A 160 13.34 -20.21 11.88
N GLY A 161 14.35 -21.10 11.80
CA GLY A 161 15.37 -21.21 12.83
C GLY A 161 16.17 -19.94 13.08
N GLU A 162 16.42 -19.15 12.03
CA GLU A 162 17.12 -17.86 12.13
C GLU A 162 16.24 -16.84 12.89
N TYR A 163 14.98 -16.74 12.52
CA TYR A 163 14.05 -15.76 13.10
C TYR A 163 13.66 -16.08 14.54
N LEU A 164 13.49 -17.38 14.86
CA LEU A 164 13.24 -17.82 16.23
C LEU A 164 14.46 -17.63 17.14
N ALA A 165 15.67 -17.79 16.60
CA ALA A 165 16.91 -17.53 17.34
C ALA A 165 17.04 -16.03 17.66
N GLU A 166 16.75 -15.15 16.69
CA GLU A 166 16.75 -13.71 16.89
C GLU A 166 15.67 -13.29 17.90
N LEU A 167 14.45 -13.82 17.77
CA LEU A 167 13.37 -13.56 18.73
C LEU A 167 13.76 -13.98 20.16
N ASP A 168 14.40 -15.14 20.34
CA ASP A 168 14.86 -15.63 21.64
C ASP A 168 15.97 -14.72 22.23
N GLU A 169 16.83 -14.16 21.37
CA GLU A 169 17.84 -13.18 21.76
C GLU A 169 17.22 -11.86 22.18
N GLU A 170 16.24 -11.35 21.40
CA GLU A 170 15.51 -10.13 21.72
C GLU A 170 14.69 -10.24 23.00
N CYS A 171 14.03 -11.37 23.27
CA CYS A 171 13.35 -11.62 24.53
C CYS A 171 14.32 -11.54 25.72
N ARG A 172 15.54 -12.09 25.57
CA ARG A 172 16.59 -12.03 26.60
C ARG A 172 17.13 -10.61 26.78
N ARG A 173 17.33 -9.86 25.68
CA ARG A 173 17.81 -8.47 25.69
C ARG A 173 16.80 -7.55 26.38
N ILE A 174 15.51 -7.69 26.03
CA ILE A 174 14.42 -6.88 26.57
C ILE A 174 14.07 -7.28 28.02
N GLY A 175 14.28 -8.55 28.38
CA GLY A 175 14.05 -9.09 29.72
C GLY A 175 12.62 -9.56 29.96
N THR A 176 11.83 -9.75 28.92
CA THR A 176 10.48 -10.35 28.96
C THR A 176 10.14 -11.06 27.64
N GLY A 177 9.14 -11.92 27.68
CA GLY A 177 8.71 -12.72 26.53
C GLY A 177 9.27 -14.15 26.54
N GLU A 178 8.40 -15.12 26.29
CA GLU A 178 8.78 -16.55 26.18
C GLU A 178 7.96 -17.20 25.06
N ILE A 179 8.61 -17.91 24.15
CA ILE A 179 7.92 -18.63 23.06
C ILE A 179 7.17 -19.80 23.68
N ALA A 180 5.83 -19.71 23.71
CA ALA A 180 4.98 -20.72 24.30
C ALA A 180 4.48 -21.77 23.30
N THR A 181 4.16 -21.34 22.08
CA THR A 181 3.72 -22.26 21.01
C THR A 181 4.32 -21.87 19.66
N ILE A 182 4.44 -22.85 18.77
CA ILE A 182 4.85 -22.69 17.38
C ILE A 182 3.81 -23.35 16.48
N SER A 183 3.41 -22.68 15.41
CA SER A 183 2.49 -23.22 14.41
C SER A 183 2.89 -22.75 13.01
N GLY A 184 2.93 -23.64 12.04
CA GLY A 184 3.03 -23.23 10.64
C GLY A 184 1.81 -22.40 10.22
N ARG A 185 2.01 -21.43 9.33
CA ARG A 185 0.93 -20.55 8.83
C ARG A 185 -0.20 -21.31 8.13
N TYR A 186 0.06 -22.51 7.64
CA TYR A 186 -0.94 -23.39 7.07
C TYR A 186 -2.10 -23.68 8.04
N TYR A 187 -1.81 -23.75 9.35
CA TYR A 187 -2.80 -23.96 10.41
C TYR A 187 -3.31 -22.63 11.00
N ALA A 188 -2.41 -21.74 11.36
CA ALA A 188 -2.73 -20.54 12.13
C ALA A 188 -3.25 -19.37 11.25
N MET A 189 -3.05 -19.46 9.94
CA MET A 189 -3.35 -18.36 9.01
C MET A 189 -4.16 -18.86 7.79
N ASP A 190 -5.09 -19.79 8.00
CA ASP A 190 -6.04 -20.20 6.97
C ASP A 190 -7.02 -19.08 6.64
N ARG A 191 -7.45 -19.01 5.37
CA ARG A 191 -8.46 -18.05 4.89
C ARG A 191 -9.59 -18.70 4.10
N ASP A 192 -9.60 -20.04 4.04
CA ASP A 192 -10.51 -20.82 3.21
C ASP A 192 -11.54 -21.60 4.04
N LYS A 193 -11.72 -21.20 5.33
CA LYS A 193 -12.63 -21.85 6.30
C LYS A 193 -12.33 -23.34 6.52
N ARG A 194 -11.06 -23.70 6.48
CA ARG A 194 -10.59 -25.05 6.84
C ARG A 194 -10.48 -25.13 8.34
N TRP A 195 -11.63 -25.26 8.99
CA TRP A 195 -11.73 -25.26 10.45
C TRP A 195 -10.94 -26.37 11.13
N ASP A 196 -10.75 -27.51 10.45
CA ASP A 196 -9.87 -28.59 10.86
C ASP A 196 -8.40 -28.17 11.07
N ARG A 197 -7.94 -27.16 10.34
CA ARG A 197 -6.62 -26.56 10.49
C ARG A 197 -6.60 -25.50 11.59
N VAL A 198 -7.56 -24.59 11.52
CA VAL A 198 -7.68 -23.46 12.46
C VAL A 198 -7.86 -23.98 13.89
N GLU A 199 -8.64 -25.06 14.10
CA GLU A 199 -8.84 -25.68 15.41
C GLU A 199 -7.53 -26.12 16.04
N LYS A 200 -6.62 -26.73 15.29
CA LYS A 200 -5.33 -27.18 15.82
C LYS A 200 -4.49 -26.02 16.36
N ALA A 201 -4.41 -24.92 15.59
CA ALA A 201 -3.70 -23.70 16.02
C ALA A 201 -4.41 -23.06 17.22
N TYR A 202 -5.74 -22.98 17.20
CA TYR A 202 -6.55 -22.48 18.31
C TYR A 202 -6.28 -23.29 19.59
N ARG A 203 -6.33 -24.64 19.53
CA ARG A 203 -6.10 -25.51 20.69
C ARG A 203 -4.71 -25.34 21.28
N ALA A 204 -3.68 -25.21 20.43
CA ALA A 204 -2.34 -24.98 20.91
C ALA A 204 -2.22 -23.66 21.69
N VAL A 205 -2.83 -22.58 21.19
CA VAL A 205 -2.80 -21.25 21.82
C VAL A 205 -3.74 -21.18 23.02
N ALA A 206 -5.03 -21.54 22.83
CA ALA A 206 -6.08 -21.36 23.84
C ALA A 206 -6.00 -22.37 24.98
N ASP A 207 -5.73 -23.63 24.66
CA ASP A 207 -5.81 -24.74 25.64
C ASP A 207 -4.43 -25.27 26.04
N GLY A 208 -3.37 -24.91 25.32
CA GLY A 208 -2.06 -25.51 25.44
C GLY A 208 -2.10 -27.00 25.06
N ASP A 209 -2.86 -27.35 24.01
CA ASP A 209 -3.05 -28.69 23.48
C ASP A 209 -2.54 -28.79 22.05
N GLY A 210 -1.52 -29.64 21.82
CA GLY A 210 -0.86 -29.83 20.55
C GLY A 210 0.29 -30.84 20.65
N GLU A 211 1.10 -30.95 19.59
CA GLU A 211 2.38 -31.63 19.71
C GLU A 211 3.23 -30.94 20.78
N THR A 212 4.22 -31.60 21.34
CA THR A 212 5.08 -31.01 22.39
C THR A 212 6.54 -31.11 22.01
N ALA A 213 7.30 -30.08 22.36
CA ALA A 213 8.77 -30.08 22.25
C ALA A 213 9.34 -29.27 23.44
N LYS A 214 10.58 -29.53 23.81
CA LYS A 214 11.24 -28.85 24.93
C LYS A 214 11.61 -27.40 24.60
N ASP A 215 11.88 -27.12 23.33
CA ASP A 215 12.22 -25.79 22.80
C ASP A 215 11.92 -25.71 21.30
N TRP A 216 12.09 -24.53 20.70
CA TRP A 216 11.83 -24.29 19.29
C TRP A 216 12.79 -25.08 18.37
N ARG A 217 14.02 -25.39 18.79
CA ARG A 217 14.99 -26.17 18.01
C ARG A 217 14.50 -27.59 17.82
N GLU A 218 14.11 -28.24 18.92
CA GLU A 218 13.55 -29.60 18.85
C GLU A 218 12.26 -29.64 18.01
N CYS A 219 11.42 -28.62 18.10
CA CYS A 219 10.21 -28.50 17.25
C CYS A 219 10.56 -28.47 15.76
N LEU A 220 11.53 -27.66 15.35
CA LEU A 220 11.98 -27.58 13.97
C LEU A 220 12.70 -28.86 13.52
N ASP A 221 13.60 -29.40 14.33
CA ASP A 221 14.32 -30.63 14.03
C ASP A 221 13.35 -31.77 13.79
N ASN A 222 12.34 -31.95 14.65
CA ASN A 222 11.29 -32.95 14.51
C ASN A 222 10.47 -32.78 13.23
N SER A 223 10.18 -31.55 12.84
CA SER A 223 9.44 -31.21 11.61
C SER A 223 10.29 -31.50 10.36
N TYR A 224 11.52 -31.03 10.34
CA TYR A 224 12.41 -31.20 9.19
C TYR A 224 12.84 -32.66 9.00
N ALA A 225 12.95 -33.46 10.08
CA ALA A 225 13.17 -34.88 9.99
C ALA A 225 12.01 -35.64 9.32
N ARG A 226 10.81 -35.08 9.36
CA ARG A 226 9.61 -35.58 8.66
C ARG A 226 9.42 -34.96 7.27
N ASP A 227 10.40 -34.20 6.76
CA ASP A 227 10.34 -33.40 5.51
C ASP A 227 9.23 -32.37 5.49
N VAL A 228 8.85 -31.86 6.65
CA VAL A 228 7.84 -30.79 6.82
C VAL A 228 8.53 -29.43 6.94
N SER A 229 8.27 -28.51 6.00
CA SER A 229 8.82 -27.15 6.02
C SER A 229 8.05 -26.23 6.99
N ASP A 230 8.57 -25.03 7.22
CA ASP A 230 8.05 -24.04 8.17
C ASP A 230 6.55 -23.78 8.02
N GLU A 231 6.08 -23.60 6.78
CA GLU A 231 4.66 -23.35 6.49
C GLU A 231 3.72 -24.40 7.10
N PHE A 232 4.18 -25.67 7.18
CA PHE A 232 3.37 -26.82 7.54
C PHE A 232 3.70 -27.43 8.91
N VAL A 233 4.51 -26.75 9.73
CA VAL A 233 4.82 -27.18 11.08
C VAL A 233 3.53 -27.35 11.88
N VAL A 234 3.31 -28.55 12.40
CA VAL A 234 2.11 -28.88 13.21
C VAL A 234 2.14 -28.03 14.49
N PRO A 235 0.97 -27.48 14.94
CA PRO A 235 0.92 -26.72 16.16
C PRO A 235 1.54 -27.46 17.34
N THR A 236 2.60 -26.89 17.90
CA THR A 236 3.46 -27.47 18.92
C THR A 236 3.53 -26.58 20.14
N VAL A 237 3.33 -27.14 21.32
CA VAL A 237 3.38 -26.46 22.62
C VAL A 237 4.78 -26.67 23.22
N LEU A 238 5.48 -25.56 23.46
CA LEU A 238 6.79 -25.56 24.15
C LEU A 238 6.62 -25.35 25.65
N LYS A 239 5.63 -24.50 25.99
CA LYS A 239 5.22 -24.19 27.35
C LYS A 239 3.70 -24.21 27.46
N LYS A 240 3.15 -25.00 28.33
CA LYS A 240 1.71 -25.07 28.53
C LYS A 240 1.22 -23.85 29.35
N VAL A 241 0.70 -22.85 28.66
CA VAL A 241 0.17 -21.61 29.21
C VAL A 241 -1.16 -21.29 28.50
N PRO A 242 -2.26 -21.98 28.88
CA PRO A 242 -3.56 -21.74 28.24
C PRO A 242 -4.00 -20.31 28.49
N VAL A 243 -4.67 -19.72 27.49
CA VAL A 243 -5.31 -18.41 27.64
C VAL A 243 -6.46 -18.52 28.63
N ARG A 244 -6.53 -17.63 29.61
CA ARG A 244 -7.53 -17.62 30.68
C ARG A 244 -8.49 -16.45 30.52
N ASP A 245 -9.63 -16.56 31.21
CA ASP A 245 -10.55 -15.44 31.36
C ASP A 245 -9.81 -14.23 31.95
N GLY A 246 -10.01 -13.07 31.32
CA GLY A 246 -9.38 -11.83 31.74
C GLY A 246 -7.98 -11.57 31.17
N ASP A 247 -7.33 -12.52 30.54
CA ASP A 247 -6.02 -12.30 29.91
C ASP A 247 -6.07 -11.26 28.77
N SER A 248 -4.91 -10.72 28.39
CA SER A 248 -4.74 -9.90 27.22
C SER A 248 -4.13 -10.72 26.09
N LEU A 249 -4.70 -10.63 24.90
CA LEU A 249 -4.17 -11.27 23.70
C LEU A 249 -4.07 -10.25 22.58
N ILE A 250 -2.88 -10.09 22.00
CA ILE A 250 -2.63 -9.19 20.87
C ILE A 250 -2.25 -10.01 19.64
N PHE A 251 -3.02 -9.89 18.56
CA PHE A 251 -2.68 -10.45 17.27
C PHE A 251 -1.95 -9.38 16.46
N PHE A 252 -0.63 -9.51 16.28
CA PHE A 252 0.21 -8.45 15.71
C PHE A 252 0.33 -8.47 14.19
N ASN A 253 -0.36 -9.35 13.47
CA ASN A 253 -0.46 -9.26 12.01
C ASN A 253 -1.20 -7.98 11.61
N PHE A 254 -0.64 -7.19 10.68
CA PHE A 254 -1.29 -6.00 10.15
C PHE A 254 -2.15 -6.26 8.90
N ARG A 255 -1.95 -7.40 8.21
CA ARG A 255 -2.77 -7.82 7.07
C ARG A 255 -3.91 -8.73 7.53
N PRO A 256 -5.18 -8.35 7.23
CA PRO A 256 -6.35 -8.98 7.87
C PRO A 256 -6.74 -10.34 7.28
N ASP A 257 -6.51 -10.58 5.98
CA ASP A 257 -7.12 -11.68 5.21
C ASP A 257 -6.88 -13.09 5.83
N ARG A 258 -5.72 -13.31 6.45
CA ARG A 258 -5.35 -14.59 7.08
C ARG A 258 -5.37 -14.57 8.61
N ALA A 259 -5.68 -13.42 9.22
CA ALA A 259 -5.81 -13.31 10.68
C ALA A 259 -7.28 -13.43 11.14
N ARG A 260 -8.22 -13.19 10.25
CA ARG A 260 -9.65 -13.09 10.53
C ARG A 260 -10.22 -14.37 11.18
N GLN A 261 -9.98 -15.54 10.60
CA GLN A 261 -10.61 -16.79 11.04
C GLN A 261 -10.16 -17.23 12.43
N LEU A 262 -8.87 -17.12 12.74
CA LEU A 262 -8.38 -17.45 14.07
C LEU A 262 -8.90 -16.43 15.11
N THR A 263 -8.98 -15.15 14.74
CA THR A 263 -9.62 -14.12 15.60
C THR A 263 -11.07 -14.44 15.86
N GLU A 264 -11.84 -14.75 14.81
CA GLU A 264 -13.25 -15.16 14.94
C GLU A 264 -13.42 -16.35 15.90
N ALA A 265 -12.52 -17.34 15.81
CA ALA A 265 -12.52 -18.48 16.72
C ALA A 265 -12.30 -18.09 18.18
N PHE A 266 -11.55 -17.04 18.48
CA PHE A 266 -11.36 -16.56 19.86
C PHE A 266 -12.53 -15.74 20.39
N VAL A 267 -13.08 -14.83 19.58
CA VAL A 267 -13.92 -13.74 20.11
C VAL A 267 -15.39 -13.80 19.69
N SER A 268 -15.75 -14.52 18.61
CA SER A 268 -17.13 -14.50 18.12
C SER A 268 -18.05 -15.37 18.98
N PRO A 269 -19.12 -14.82 19.58
CA PRO A 269 -20.10 -15.62 20.31
C PRO A 269 -20.88 -16.58 19.40
N SER A 270 -21.01 -16.26 18.12
CA SER A 270 -21.74 -17.03 17.10
C SER A 270 -20.84 -17.94 16.26
N PHE A 271 -19.61 -18.21 16.71
CA PHE A 271 -18.68 -19.07 15.98
C PHE A 271 -19.15 -20.53 15.94
N GLU A 272 -19.21 -21.10 14.75
CA GLU A 272 -19.71 -22.45 14.51
C GLU A 272 -18.67 -23.42 13.91
N GLY A 273 -17.42 -22.97 13.67
CA GLY A 273 -16.40 -23.76 13.00
C GLY A 273 -15.98 -25.02 13.74
N PHE A 274 -15.90 -24.97 15.07
CA PHE A 274 -15.65 -26.09 15.98
C PHE A 274 -16.12 -25.76 17.40
N LYS A 275 -16.26 -26.78 18.24
CA LYS A 275 -16.69 -26.60 19.64
C LYS A 275 -15.56 -26.03 20.49
N ARG A 276 -15.81 -24.95 21.18
CA ARG A 276 -14.87 -24.33 22.11
C ARG A 276 -15.60 -23.60 23.22
N PRO A 277 -15.04 -23.44 24.43
CA PRO A 277 -15.56 -22.50 25.40
C PRO A 277 -15.35 -21.06 24.91
N LEU A 278 -16.28 -20.17 25.24
CA LEU A 278 -16.05 -18.73 25.07
C LEU A 278 -15.25 -18.24 26.28
N LEU A 279 -14.14 -17.56 26.01
CA LEU A 279 -13.36 -16.91 27.04
C LEU A 279 -14.06 -15.62 27.49
N HIS A 280 -14.21 -15.45 28.80
CA HIS A 280 -14.89 -14.29 29.39
C HIS A 280 -13.88 -13.20 29.71
N ASN A 281 -14.24 -11.94 29.39
CA ASN A 281 -13.42 -10.77 29.66
C ASN A 281 -12.02 -10.81 29.05
N LEU A 282 -11.82 -11.62 28.00
CA LEU A 282 -10.56 -11.63 27.23
C LEU A 282 -10.38 -10.25 26.59
N TYR A 283 -9.28 -9.57 26.89
CA TYR A 283 -8.89 -8.36 26.18
C TYR A 283 -8.22 -8.74 24.87
N PHE A 284 -8.96 -8.80 23.79
CA PHE A 284 -8.42 -9.17 22.48
C PHE A 284 -8.17 -7.93 21.63
N ALA A 285 -6.91 -7.69 21.26
CA ALA A 285 -6.53 -6.60 20.37
C ALA A 285 -5.97 -7.12 19.03
N THR A 286 -6.31 -6.40 17.96
CA THR A 286 -5.81 -6.66 16.60
C THR A 286 -4.99 -5.48 16.12
N MET A 287 -3.89 -5.75 15.39
CA MET A 287 -3.03 -4.68 14.89
C MET A 287 -3.79 -3.73 13.96
N THR A 288 -4.65 -4.26 13.09
CA THR A 288 -5.51 -3.48 12.19
C THR A 288 -6.95 -4.00 12.27
N THR A 289 -7.89 -3.34 11.62
CA THR A 289 -9.27 -3.84 11.50
C THR A 289 -9.28 -5.10 10.63
N TYR A 290 -9.57 -6.27 11.22
CA TYR A 290 -9.67 -7.51 10.46
C TYR A 290 -11.06 -7.71 9.85
N GLU A 291 -12.09 -7.34 10.60
CA GLU A 291 -13.48 -7.31 10.17
C GLU A 291 -14.27 -6.41 11.12
N ASP A 292 -15.16 -5.57 10.59
CA ASP A 292 -15.88 -4.56 11.37
C ASP A 292 -16.85 -5.17 12.40
N SER A 293 -17.30 -6.42 12.18
CA SER A 293 -18.24 -7.13 13.06
C SER A 293 -17.59 -7.83 14.26
N LEU A 294 -16.26 -7.96 14.29
CA LEU A 294 -15.58 -8.66 15.37
C LEU A 294 -15.48 -7.79 16.63
N PRO A 295 -15.83 -8.33 17.83
CA PRO A 295 -15.74 -7.60 19.08
C PRO A 295 -14.31 -7.56 19.62
N VAL A 296 -13.46 -6.76 19.00
CA VAL A 296 -12.02 -6.63 19.30
C VAL A 296 -11.62 -5.16 19.49
N HIS A 297 -10.49 -4.95 20.16
CA HIS A 297 -9.85 -3.63 20.25
C HIS A 297 -8.88 -3.46 19.10
N VAL A 298 -9.11 -2.46 18.24
CA VAL A 298 -8.26 -2.23 17.07
C VAL A 298 -7.18 -1.20 17.40
N ILE A 299 -5.90 -1.54 17.17
CA ILE A 299 -4.77 -0.66 17.45
C ILE A 299 -4.65 0.41 16.35
N TYR A 300 -4.71 -0.01 15.09
CA TYR A 300 -4.74 0.85 13.91
C TYR A 300 -6.06 0.66 13.16
N GLY A 301 -7.04 1.48 13.47
CA GLY A 301 -8.32 1.50 12.77
C GLY A 301 -8.21 2.00 11.34
N LYS A 302 -9.29 1.88 10.59
CA LYS A 302 -9.43 2.51 9.28
C LYS A 302 -9.33 4.03 9.47
N GLU A 303 -8.40 4.66 8.78
CA GLU A 303 -8.29 6.13 8.76
C GLU A 303 -9.06 6.65 7.56
N HIS A 304 -9.95 7.60 7.81
CA HIS A 304 -10.51 8.43 6.75
C HIS A 304 -9.46 9.48 6.36
N LEU A 305 -9.17 9.59 5.07
CA LEU A 305 -8.23 10.59 4.57
C LEU A 305 -8.96 11.89 4.28
N ASP A 306 -9.12 12.73 5.30
CA ASP A 306 -9.76 14.05 5.17
C ASP A 306 -8.99 14.99 4.25
N SER A 307 -9.70 15.90 3.64
CA SER A 307 -9.13 17.00 2.83
C SER A 307 -8.33 16.48 1.63
N THR A 308 -8.82 15.44 0.97
CA THR A 308 -8.31 15.04 -0.36
C THR A 308 -8.55 16.15 -1.37
N LEU A 309 -7.81 16.15 -2.49
CA LEU A 309 -7.99 17.15 -3.54
C LEU A 309 -9.47 17.23 -4.01
N GLY A 310 -10.13 16.06 -4.13
CA GLY A 310 -11.54 16.00 -4.51
C GLY A 310 -12.47 16.69 -3.53
N GLU A 311 -12.26 16.51 -2.23
CA GLU A 311 -13.04 17.17 -1.17
C GLU A 311 -12.77 18.67 -1.11
N VAL A 312 -11.51 19.09 -1.24
CA VAL A 312 -11.15 20.53 -1.24
C VAL A 312 -11.81 21.25 -2.40
N LEU A 313 -11.84 20.64 -3.59
CA LEU A 313 -12.55 21.17 -4.76
C LEU A 313 -14.07 21.26 -4.52
N ALA A 314 -14.66 20.21 -3.95
CA ALA A 314 -16.08 20.16 -3.63
C ALA A 314 -16.48 21.22 -2.61
N GLN A 315 -15.72 21.38 -1.52
CA GLN A 315 -15.94 22.40 -0.50
C GLN A 315 -15.85 23.83 -1.07
N ALA A 316 -15.04 24.03 -2.10
CA ALA A 316 -14.93 25.30 -2.82
C ALA A 316 -15.98 25.49 -3.94
N GLY A 317 -16.92 24.55 -4.10
CA GLY A 317 -17.94 24.57 -5.13
C GLY A 317 -17.38 24.45 -6.56
N LYS A 318 -16.20 23.85 -6.72
CA LYS A 318 -15.51 23.66 -8.00
C LYS A 318 -16.02 22.42 -8.72
N LYS A 319 -16.08 22.48 -10.05
CA LYS A 319 -16.40 21.32 -10.89
C LYS A 319 -15.15 20.60 -11.30
N GLN A 320 -15.14 19.28 -11.11
CA GLN A 320 -14.02 18.42 -11.43
C GLN A 320 -14.45 17.23 -12.30
N LEU A 321 -13.55 16.77 -13.18
CA LEU A 321 -13.73 15.61 -14.01
C LEU A 321 -12.64 14.57 -13.71
N ARG A 322 -13.04 13.31 -13.55
CA ARG A 322 -12.16 12.13 -13.49
C ARG A 322 -12.37 11.31 -14.76
N ILE A 323 -11.29 10.97 -15.45
CA ILE A 323 -11.38 10.22 -16.69
C ILE A 323 -10.20 9.27 -16.86
N ALA A 324 -10.50 8.02 -17.15
CA ALA A 324 -9.53 6.99 -17.52
C ALA A 324 -10.23 5.86 -18.27
N GLU A 325 -9.44 4.95 -18.85
CA GLU A 325 -9.97 3.67 -19.32
C GLU A 325 -10.10 2.66 -18.16
N THR A 326 -10.80 1.52 -18.39
CA THR A 326 -11.20 0.55 -17.36
C THR A 326 -10.07 0.18 -16.41
N GLU A 327 -8.86 -0.09 -16.90
CA GLU A 327 -7.73 -0.55 -16.10
C GLU A 327 -7.28 0.47 -15.04
N LYS A 328 -7.48 1.77 -15.29
CA LYS A 328 -7.03 2.84 -14.41
C LYS A 328 -8.17 3.73 -13.87
N TYR A 329 -9.42 3.34 -14.10
CA TYR A 329 -10.56 4.11 -13.61
C TYR A 329 -10.64 4.18 -12.09
N ALA A 330 -10.42 3.06 -11.40
CA ALA A 330 -10.40 3.04 -9.94
C ALA A 330 -9.27 3.91 -9.37
N HIS A 331 -8.15 4.05 -10.09
CA HIS A 331 -7.01 4.85 -9.65
C HIS A 331 -7.34 6.34 -9.62
N VAL A 332 -7.98 6.88 -10.65
CA VAL A 332 -8.39 8.30 -10.68
C VAL A 332 -9.68 8.60 -9.90
N THR A 333 -10.36 7.58 -9.36
CA THR A 333 -11.60 7.72 -8.57
C THR A 333 -11.39 7.26 -7.13
N TYR A 334 -11.54 5.97 -6.86
CA TYR A 334 -11.47 5.37 -5.52
C TYR A 334 -10.15 5.69 -4.79
N PHE A 335 -9.01 5.32 -5.37
CA PHE A 335 -7.71 5.56 -4.73
C PHE A 335 -7.39 7.05 -4.62
N PHE A 336 -7.65 7.83 -5.65
CA PHE A 336 -7.44 9.27 -5.64
C PHE A 336 -8.30 9.99 -4.59
N ASN A 337 -9.46 9.46 -4.27
CA ASN A 337 -10.38 9.96 -3.25
C ASN A 337 -10.12 9.33 -1.87
N GLY A 338 -8.93 8.80 -1.62
CA GLY A 338 -8.57 8.29 -0.29
C GLY A 338 -9.20 6.94 0.08
N GLY A 339 -9.64 6.15 -0.91
CA GLY A 339 -10.35 4.88 -0.68
C GLY A 339 -11.87 5.02 -0.56
N GLU A 340 -12.42 6.15 -0.99
CA GLU A 340 -13.85 6.42 -0.97
C GLU A 340 -14.49 6.24 -2.35
N GLU A 341 -15.52 5.35 -2.44
CA GLU A 341 -16.27 5.13 -3.67
C GLU A 341 -17.21 6.28 -4.01
N ALA A 342 -17.71 6.98 -3.01
CA ALA A 342 -18.64 8.08 -3.18
C ALA A 342 -18.00 9.20 -4.00
N LYS A 343 -18.80 9.79 -4.90
CA LYS A 343 -18.38 10.99 -5.63
C LYS A 343 -18.39 12.20 -4.70
N ASN A 344 -17.41 13.06 -4.85
CA ASN A 344 -17.46 14.38 -4.25
C ASN A 344 -18.50 15.27 -4.94
N ASP A 345 -19.00 16.27 -4.27
CA ASP A 345 -19.89 17.26 -4.90
C ASP A 345 -19.18 17.95 -6.06
N GLY A 346 -19.86 18.05 -7.21
CA GLY A 346 -19.26 18.60 -8.43
C GLY A 346 -18.30 17.68 -9.18
N GLU A 347 -18.18 16.42 -8.78
CA GLU A 347 -17.33 15.41 -9.43
C GLU A 347 -18.09 14.63 -10.51
N ASP A 348 -17.69 14.82 -11.76
CA ASP A 348 -18.11 13.99 -12.89
C ASP A 348 -17.07 12.91 -13.17
N ARG A 349 -17.52 11.72 -13.58
CA ARG A 349 -16.66 10.58 -13.89
C ARG A 349 -16.97 10.05 -15.28
N ILE A 350 -15.94 9.83 -16.10
CA ILE A 350 -16.04 9.21 -17.42
C ILE A 350 -15.13 7.97 -17.44
N LEU A 351 -15.77 6.82 -17.67
CA LEU A 351 -15.11 5.54 -17.89
C LEU A 351 -15.11 5.23 -19.39
N ILE A 352 -13.94 5.01 -19.96
CA ILE A 352 -13.75 4.49 -21.31
C ILE A 352 -13.41 3.00 -21.22
N ALA A 353 -14.11 2.17 -21.98
CA ALA A 353 -13.83 0.73 -21.94
C ALA A 353 -12.43 0.43 -22.50
N SER A 354 -11.62 -0.33 -21.79
CA SER A 354 -10.37 -0.89 -22.31
C SER A 354 -10.64 -1.92 -23.42
N PRO A 355 -9.72 -2.10 -24.37
CA PRO A 355 -9.91 -3.04 -25.45
C PRO A 355 -9.96 -4.49 -24.94
N LYS A 356 -10.85 -5.29 -25.49
CA LYS A 356 -11.03 -6.72 -25.16
C LYS A 356 -10.01 -7.58 -25.89
N VAL A 357 -8.75 -7.52 -25.47
CA VAL A 357 -7.65 -8.35 -25.99
C VAL A 357 -7.08 -9.22 -24.88
N ALA A 358 -6.39 -10.30 -25.24
CA ALA A 358 -5.81 -11.20 -24.25
C ALA A 358 -4.67 -10.52 -23.45
N THR A 359 -3.83 -9.77 -24.13
CA THR A 359 -2.73 -8.98 -23.56
C THR A 359 -2.61 -7.67 -24.34
N TYR A 360 -2.15 -6.59 -23.70
CA TYR A 360 -2.17 -5.26 -24.31
C TYR A 360 -1.05 -4.98 -25.33
N ASP A 361 -0.06 -5.85 -25.45
CA ASP A 361 0.89 -5.86 -26.59
C ASP A 361 0.18 -6.05 -27.94
N LEU A 362 -0.97 -6.71 -27.97
CA LEU A 362 -1.78 -6.89 -29.17
C LEU A 362 -2.49 -5.60 -29.62
N LYS A 363 -2.66 -4.62 -28.71
CA LYS A 363 -3.23 -3.30 -29.00
C LYS A 363 -2.57 -2.24 -28.10
N PRO A 364 -1.32 -1.83 -28.37
CA PRO A 364 -0.55 -0.93 -27.49
C PRO A 364 -1.14 0.45 -27.32
N GLU A 365 -1.91 0.96 -28.28
CA GLU A 365 -2.66 2.21 -28.15
C GLU A 365 -3.81 2.12 -27.16
N MET A 366 -4.19 0.93 -26.75
CA MET A 366 -5.29 0.67 -25.83
C MET A 366 -6.53 1.52 -26.17
N SER A 367 -7.03 2.33 -25.26
CA SER A 367 -8.12 3.29 -25.51
C SER A 367 -7.67 4.76 -25.38
N ALA A 368 -6.36 5.04 -25.54
CA ALA A 368 -5.83 6.40 -25.35
C ALA A 368 -6.43 7.44 -26.30
N TYR A 369 -6.75 7.06 -27.54
CA TYR A 369 -7.37 7.97 -28.50
C TYR A 369 -8.82 8.29 -28.11
N GLU A 370 -9.60 7.29 -27.72
CA GLU A 370 -10.99 7.43 -27.25
C GLU A 370 -11.06 8.28 -25.96
N VAL A 371 -10.13 8.08 -25.07
CA VAL A 371 -9.96 8.91 -23.85
C VAL A 371 -9.64 10.35 -24.24
N THR A 372 -8.71 10.55 -25.18
CA THR A 372 -8.33 11.87 -25.68
C THR A 372 -9.51 12.61 -26.31
N ASP A 373 -10.27 11.92 -27.17
CA ASP A 373 -11.45 12.50 -27.82
C ASP A 373 -12.53 12.89 -26.79
N ALA A 374 -12.72 12.07 -25.76
CA ALA A 374 -13.64 12.38 -24.67
C ALA A 374 -13.18 13.61 -23.87
N VAL A 375 -11.88 13.68 -23.51
CA VAL A 375 -11.29 14.85 -22.83
C VAL A 375 -11.47 16.12 -23.66
N ILE A 376 -11.15 16.08 -24.96
CA ILE A 376 -11.30 17.21 -25.88
C ILE A 376 -12.77 17.69 -25.93
N LYS A 377 -13.71 16.75 -25.98
CA LYS A 377 -15.14 17.06 -25.96
C LYS A 377 -15.53 17.78 -24.64
N GLU A 378 -15.04 17.29 -23.51
CA GLU A 378 -15.35 17.87 -22.20
C GLU A 378 -14.69 19.24 -22.01
N LEU A 379 -13.43 19.42 -22.40
CA LEU A 379 -12.73 20.71 -22.36
C LEU A 379 -13.45 21.78 -23.20
N ASN A 380 -14.04 21.40 -24.34
CA ASN A 380 -14.80 22.32 -25.18
C ASN A 380 -16.10 22.83 -24.53
N LYS A 381 -16.62 22.14 -23.51
CA LYS A 381 -17.78 22.64 -22.72
C LYS A 381 -17.40 23.85 -21.83
N GLY A 382 -16.12 23.93 -21.39
CA GLY A 382 -15.60 25.03 -20.55
C GLY A 382 -16.26 25.10 -19.18
N ILE A 383 -16.68 23.96 -18.60
CA ILE A 383 -17.42 23.91 -17.32
C ILE A 383 -16.56 23.43 -16.14
N TYR A 384 -15.46 22.72 -16.39
CA TYR A 384 -14.61 22.16 -15.35
C TYR A 384 -13.55 23.13 -14.89
N ASP A 385 -13.36 23.21 -13.58
CA ASP A 385 -12.24 23.92 -12.94
C ASP A 385 -11.00 23.03 -12.91
N MET A 386 -11.18 21.70 -12.72
CA MET A 386 -10.09 20.74 -12.70
C MET A 386 -10.44 19.45 -13.46
N VAL A 387 -9.45 18.87 -14.15
CA VAL A 387 -9.57 17.58 -14.86
C VAL A 387 -8.41 16.69 -14.44
N ILE A 388 -8.72 15.45 -14.00
CA ILE A 388 -7.75 14.42 -13.67
C ILE A 388 -7.87 13.30 -14.69
N LEU A 389 -6.80 13.07 -15.44
CA LEU A 389 -6.71 12.08 -16.52
C LEU A 389 -5.58 11.10 -16.25
N ASN A 390 -5.82 9.81 -16.49
CA ASN A 390 -4.79 8.80 -16.54
C ASN A 390 -4.76 8.10 -17.91
N PHE A 391 -3.56 7.96 -18.48
CA PHE A 391 -3.25 7.11 -19.62
C PHE A 391 -2.60 5.82 -19.15
N ALA A 392 -3.26 4.69 -19.32
CA ALA A 392 -2.84 3.38 -18.82
C ALA A 392 -1.68 2.73 -19.59
N ASN A 393 -1.35 3.25 -20.76
CA ASN A 393 -0.63 2.53 -21.81
C ASN A 393 0.77 2.07 -21.41
N ALA A 394 1.63 2.95 -20.87
CA ALA A 394 3.03 2.61 -20.63
C ALA A 394 3.15 1.54 -19.53
N ASP A 395 2.26 1.56 -18.53
CA ASP A 395 2.22 0.55 -17.49
C ASP A 395 1.66 -0.79 -18.00
N MET A 396 0.43 -0.78 -18.53
CA MET A 396 -0.26 -2.00 -18.90
C MET A 396 0.44 -2.77 -20.04
N VAL A 397 1.02 -2.05 -20.99
CA VAL A 397 1.82 -2.66 -22.06
C VAL A 397 3.20 -3.05 -21.55
N GLY A 398 3.80 -2.25 -20.64
CA GLY A 398 5.05 -2.57 -19.97
C GLY A 398 5.03 -3.92 -19.26
N HIS A 399 3.92 -4.25 -18.60
CA HIS A 399 3.71 -5.55 -17.94
C HIS A 399 3.76 -6.75 -18.88
N THR A 400 3.60 -6.57 -20.20
CA THR A 400 3.70 -7.66 -21.17
C THR A 400 5.15 -8.07 -21.49
N GLY A 401 6.11 -7.17 -21.21
CA GLY A 401 7.52 -7.38 -21.55
C GLY A 401 7.84 -7.22 -23.05
N ASP A 402 6.85 -6.87 -23.89
CA ASP A 402 7.09 -6.62 -25.31
C ASP A 402 7.61 -5.21 -25.55
N MET A 403 8.90 -5.12 -25.90
CA MET A 403 9.61 -3.85 -26.12
C MET A 403 9.00 -3.02 -27.26
N LYS A 404 8.59 -3.64 -28.36
CA LYS A 404 8.05 -2.91 -29.52
C LYS A 404 6.67 -2.36 -29.22
N ALA A 405 5.86 -3.14 -28.54
CA ALA A 405 4.54 -2.70 -28.06
C ALA A 405 4.65 -1.56 -27.06
N ALA A 406 5.58 -1.65 -26.09
CA ALA A 406 5.82 -0.60 -25.11
C ALA A 406 6.29 0.73 -25.77
N VAL A 407 7.18 0.68 -26.74
CA VAL A 407 7.58 1.86 -27.55
C VAL A 407 6.34 2.48 -28.22
N LYS A 408 5.50 1.67 -28.85
CA LYS A 408 4.28 2.15 -29.50
C LYS A 408 3.29 2.75 -28.52
N ALA A 409 3.14 2.16 -27.34
CA ALA A 409 2.29 2.67 -26.25
C ALA A 409 2.75 4.07 -25.81
N VAL A 410 4.04 4.24 -25.56
CA VAL A 410 4.65 5.51 -25.16
C VAL A 410 4.49 6.60 -26.24
N GLU A 411 4.72 6.26 -27.54
CA GLU A 411 4.49 7.19 -28.66
C GLU A 411 3.02 7.60 -28.80
N THR A 412 2.10 6.70 -28.48
CA THR A 412 0.67 7.00 -28.49
C THR A 412 0.30 8.00 -27.42
N VAL A 413 0.79 7.82 -26.19
CA VAL A 413 0.58 8.76 -25.07
C VAL A 413 1.17 10.13 -25.42
N ASP A 414 2.41 10.21 -25.94
CA ASP A 414 3.03 11.47 -26.39
C ASP A 414 2.13 12.24 -27.36
N THR A 415 1.59 11.53 -28.36
CA THR A 415 0.67 12.13 -29.35
C THR A 415 -0.63 12.64 -28.69
N CYS A 416 -1.21 11.89 -27.77
CA CYS A 416 -2.44 12.23 -27.06
C CYS A 416 -2.24 13.45 -26.15
N VAL A 417 -1.13 13.47 -25.40
CA VAL A 417 -0.74 14.60 -24.56
C VAL A 417 -0.65 15.90 -25.39
N GLY A 418 -0.04 15.84 -26.58
CA GLY A 418 0.07 16.98 -27.46
C GLY A 418 -1.29 17.57 -27.87
N LYS A 419 -2.22 16.71 -28.30
CA LYS A 419 -3.57 17.14 -28.69
C LYS A 419 -4.31 17.82 -27.54
N ILE A 420 -4.19 17.30 -26.34
CA ILE A 420 -4.86 17.82 -25.16
C ILE A 420 -4.25 19.16 -24.73
N THR A 421 -2.92 19.22 -24.61
CA THR A 421 -2.22 20.43 -24.16
C THR A 421 -2.38 21.59 -25.13
N ASP A 422 -2.35 21.31 -26.44
CA ASP A 422 -2.61 22.33 -27.48
C ASP A 422 -4.00 22.97 -27.33
N LEU A 423 -5.04 22.16 -27.07
CA LEU A 423 -6.39 22.65 -26.88
C LEU A 423 -6.53 23.39 -25.54
N LEU A 424 -5.95 22.83 -24.49
CA LEU A 424 -6.01 23.39 -23.14
C LEU A 424 -5.40 24.80 -23.10
N LEU A 425 -4.21 24.99 -23.69
CA LEU A 425 -3.55 26.29 -23.80
C LEU A 425 -4.36 27.29 -24.64
N LYS A 426 -4.99 26.85 -25.75
CA LYS A 426 -5.90 27.71 -26.54
C LYS A 426 -7.11 28.20 -25.74
N HIS A 427 -7.51 27.46 -24.71
CA HIS A 427 -8.59 27.84 -23.81
C HIS A 427 -8.11 28.64 -22.59
N GLY A 428 -6.81 28.93 -22.47
CA GLY A 428 -6.22 29.61 -21.32
C GLY A 428 -6.05 28.73 -20.10
N GLY A 429 -6.14 27.40 -20.26
CA GLY A 429 -5.91 26.43 -19.19
C GLY A 429 -4.44 26.10 -19.04
N GLN A 430 -4.13 25.28 -18.06
CA GLN A 430 -2.77 24.84 -17.71
C GLN A 430 -2.76 23.37 -17.26
N ALA A 431 -1.65 22.68 -17.44
CA ALA A 431 -1.51 21.28 -17.08
C ALA A 431 -0.25 20.99 -16.27
N LEU A 432 -0.38 20.06 -15.33
CA LEU A 432 0.75 19.34 -14.73
C LEU A 432 0.75 17.94 -15.31
N ILE A 433 1.84 17.54 -15.97
CA ILE A 433 2.01 16.22 -16.60
C ILE A 433 3.00 15.44 -15.75
N ILE A 434 2.58 14.28 -15.24
CA ILE A 434 3.39 13.42 -14.38
C ILE A 434 3.26 11.95 -14.78
N ALA A 435 3.98 11.08 -14.08
CA ALA A 435 3.64 9.67 -13.95
C ALA A 435 3.52 9.32 -12.45
N ASP A 436 2.97 8.16 -12.15
CA ASP A 436 2.72 7.69 -10.77
C ASP A 436 3.73 6.64 -10.29
N HIS A 437 4.44 6.01 -11.22
CA HIS A 437 5.59 5.13 -11.01
C HIS A 437 6.30 4.84 -12.35
N GLY A 438 7.46 4.18 -12.30
CA GLY A 438 8.16 3.69 -13.48
C GLY A 438 7.78 2.26 -13.83
N ASN A 439 7.84 1.92 -15.13
CA ASN A 439 7.67 0.58 -15.71
C ASN A 439 8.39 0.50 -17.09
N ALA A 440 7.90 1.26 -18.07
CA ALA A 440 8.29 1.16 -19.48
C ALA A 440 9.75 1.55 -19.75
N GLU A 441 10.42 2.23 -18.86
CA GLU A 441 11.84 2.59 -18.99
C GLU A 441 12.80 1.43 -18.65
N LYS A 442 12.24 0.25 -18.24
CA LYS A 442 13.02 -0.96 -17.95
C LYS A 442 12.26 -2.22 -18.38
N MET A 443 12.40 -2.61 -19.66
CA MET A 443 11.67 -3.72 -20.27
C MET A 443 12.39 -5.08 -20.18
N ALA A 444 13.67 -5.12 -19.79
CA ALA A 444 14.41 -6.35 -19.57
C ALA A 444 15.42 -6.21 -18.43
N ASP A 445 15.78 -7.33 -17.82
CA ASP A 445 16.90 -7.41 -16.90
C ASP A 445 18.22 -7.33 -17.69
N PRO A 446 19.09 -6.34 -17.42
CA PRO A 446 20.30 -6.13 -18.20
C PRO A 446 21.34 -7.26 -18.04
N THR A 447 21.21 -8.09 -17.01
CA THR A 447 22.14 -9.19 -16.73
C THR A 447 21.71 -10.47 -17.43
N SER A 448 20.44 -10.81 -17.38
CA SER A 448 19.89 -12.05 -17.93
C SER A 448 19.29 -11.88 -19.33
N GLY A 449 18.95 -10.64 -19.74
CA GLY A 449 18.21 -10.34 -20.97
C GLY A 449 16.75 -10.82 -20.93
N SER A 450 16.29 -11.37 -19.81
CA SER A 450 14.90 -11.80 -19.66
C SER A 450 13.96 -10.59 -19.55
N ALA A 451 12.71 -10.73 -20.02
CA ALA A 451 11.70 -9.68 -19.91
C ALA A 451 11.53 -9.27 -18.43
N TYR A 452 11.53 -7.96 -18.18
CA TYR A 452 11.23 -7.36 -16.88
C TYR A 452 9.86 -6.74 -16.95
N THR A 453 8.94 -7.23 -16.15
CA THR A 453 7.51 -6.89 -16.20
C THR A 453 7.02 -6.25 -14.91
N ALA A 454 7.92 -5.92 -13.98
CA ALA A 454 7.60 -5.25 -12.72
C ALA A 454 7.83 -3.73 -12.83
N HIS A 455 7.27 -3.00 -11.88
CA HIS A 455 7.56 -1.57 -11.72
C HIS A 455 9.02 -1.32 -11.32
N THR A 456 9.45 -0.07 -11.34
CA THR A 456 10.81 0.34 -10.97
C THR A 456 10.79 1.33 -9.81
N THR A 457 11.97 1.61 -9.27
CA THR A 457 12.18 2.69 -8.29
C THR A 457 12.69 3.98 -8.95
N ASN A 458 12.67 4.06 -10.28
CA ASN A 458 13.13 5.25 -10.99
C ASN A 458 12.19 6.43 -10.75
N HIS A 459 12.75 7.64 -10.84
CA HIS A 459 11.97 8.87 -10.80
C HIS A 459 11.01 8.95 -12.00
N VAL A 460 9.98 9.77 -11.84
CA VAL A 460 8.99 10.04 -12.89
C VAL A 460 9.03 11.52 -13.30
N PRO A 461 8.61 11.88 -14.53
CA PRO A 461 8.62 13.27 -14.99
C PRO A 461 7.57 14.12 -14.26
N CYS A 462 7.86 15.42 -14.14
CA CYS A 462 6.92 16.46 -13.76
C CYS A 462 7.12 17.64 -14.70
N ILE A 463 6.10 17.97 -15.52
CA ILE A 463 6.17 19.02 -16.54
C ILE A 463 5.02 19.99 -16.33
N LEU A 464 5.32 21.27 -16.10
CA LEU A 464 4.35 22.34 -15.86
C LEU A 464 4.04 23.09 -17.16
N VAL A 465 2.97 22.72 -17.85
CA VAL A 465 2.52 23.39 -19.08
C VAL A 465 1.57 24.53 -18.73
N SER A 466 2.14 25.71 -18.58
CA SER A 466 1.41 26.93 -18.20
C SER A 466 2.00 28.15 -18.91
N GLN A 467 1.15 29.08 -19.37
CA GLN A 467 1.62 30.37 -19.87
C GLN A 467 1.89 31.34 -18.72
N GLU A 468 1.17 31.21 -17.62
CA GLU A 468 1.29 32.04 -16.43
C GLU A 468 2.61 31.77 -15.70
N HIS A 469 2.98 30.49 -15.54
CA HIS A 469 4.17 30.04 -14.83
C HIS A 469 5.30 29.58 -15.77
N LYS A 470 5.36 30.13 -16.99
CA LYS A 470 6.30 29.65 -18.01
C LYS A 470 7.77 29.84 -17.63
N GLU A 471 8.07 30.91 -16.93
CA GLU A 471 9.42 31.30 -16.49
C GLU A 471 9.70 30.89 -15.03
N ALA A 472 8.75 30.23 -14.36
CA ALA A 472 8.87 29.76 -12.99
C ALA A 472 9.95 28.68 -12.87
N HIS A 473 10.48 28.48 -11.67
CA HIS A 473 11.27 27.30 -11.35
C HIS A 473 10.37 26.19 -10.82
N LEU A 474 10.53 24.96 -11.34
CA LEU A 474 9.80 23.79 -10.85
C LEU A 474 10.77 22.89 -10.08
N HIS A 475 10.54 22.74 -8.78
CA HIS A 475 11.39 21.92 -7.90
C HIS A 475 11.14 20.43 -8.11
N ASP A 476 12.16 19.62 -7.85
CA ASP A 476 11.99 18.20 -7.67
C ASP A 476 11.19 17.92 -6.40
N GLY A 477 10.45 16.82 -6.37
CA GLY A 477 9.60 16.50 -5.23
C GLY A 477 9.17 15.04 -5.18
N ILE A 478 8.02 14.83 -4.55
CA ILE A 478 7.37 13.52 -4.38
C ILE A 478 5.92 13.57 -4.88
N LEU A 479 5.27 12.44 -5.03
CA LEU A 479 3.87 12.39 -5.50
C LEU A 479 2.89 13.14 -4.59
N ALA A 480 3.18 13.24 -3.29
CA ALA A 480 2.38 14.01 -2.33
C ALA A 480 2.37 15.53 -2.59
N ASP A 481 3.32 16.05 -3.37
CA ASP A 481 3.42 17.47 -3.70
C ASP A 481 2.51 17.88 -4.86
N VAL A 482 1.94 16.92 -5.56
CA VAL A 482 1.12 17.15 -6.76
C VAL A 482 -0.18 17.91 -6.44
N ALA A 483 -0.95 17.46 -5.42
CA ALA A 483 -2.20 18.16 -5.06
C ALA A 483 -1.96 19.59 -4.54
N PRO A 484 -0.99 19.86 -3.65
CA PRO A 484 -0.61 21.25 -3.30
C PRO A 484 -0.27 22.11 -4.52
N THR A 485 0.49 21.57 -5.48
CA THR A 485 0.86 22.27 -6.71
C THR A 485 -0.36 22.56 -7.58
N LEU A 486 -1.29 21.60 -7.75
CA LEU A 486 -2.54 21.79 -8.49
C LEU A 486 -3.44 22.84 -7.84
N LEU A 487 -3.51 22.88 -6.50
CA LEU A 487 -4.24 23.89 -5.76
C LEU A 487 -3.63 25.28 -5.96
N TYR A 488 -2.30 25.40 -5.95
CA TYR A 488 -1.59 26.63 -6.25
C TYR A 488 -1.93 27.13 -7.66
N MET A 489 -1.81 26.27 -8.69
CA MET A 489 -2.19 26.58 -10.08
C MET A 489 -3.66 27.01 -10.21
N ALA A 490 -4.54 26.51 -9.35
CA ALA A 490 -5.96 26.88 -9.32
C ALA A 490 -6.26 28.14 -8.48
N GLY A 491 -5.25 28.79 -7.90
CA GLY A 491 -5.39 29.93 -6.99
C GLY A 491 -6.14 29.58 -5.69
N MET A 492 -6.01 28.35 -5.23
CA MET A 492 -6.69 27.83 -4.04
C MET A 492 -5.72 27.61 -2.89
N LYS A 493 -6.21 27.76 -1.66
CA LYS A 493 -5.40 27.53 -0.46
C LYS A 493 -5.26 26.04 -0.17
N GLN A 494 -4.04 25.62 0.11
CA GLN A 494 -3.72 24.28 0.61
C GLN A 494 -4.28 24.09 2.04
N PRO A 495 -5.02 23.00 2.33
CA PRO A 495 -5.45 22.66 3.68
C PRO A 495 -4.28 22.17 4.53
N ALA A 496 -4.38 22.31 5.87
CA ALA A 496 -3.32 21.91 6.79
C ALA A 496 -3.05 20.40 6.80
N GLN A 497 -4.03 19.60 6.42
CA GLN A 497 -3.90 18.14 6.33
C GLN A 497 -3.01 17.68 5.15
N MET A 498 -2.89 18.47 4.11
CA MET A 498 -1.92 18.23 3.04
C MET A 498 -0.54 18.69 3.52
N THR A 499 0.37 17.74 3.71
CA THR A 499 1.75 18.01 4.18
C THR A 499 2.76 18.07 3.04
N GLY A 500 2.34 17.79 1.80
CA GLY A 500 3.14 18.04 0.60
C GLY A 500 3.37 19.53 0.36
N HIS A 501 4.27 19.86 -0.55
CA HIS A 501 4.67 21.23 -0.84
C HIS A 501 4.27 21.64 -2.26
N ASN A 502 4.00 22.92 -2.48
CA ASN A 502 3.92 23.46 -3.84
C ASN A 502 5.31 23.41 -4.50
N LEU A 503 5.39 22.86 -5.71
CA LEU A 503 6.65 22.72 -6.47
C LEU A 503 7.00 23.96 -7.30
N ILE A 504 6.10 24.92 -7.45
CA ILE A 504 6.28 26.10 -8.30
C ILE A 504 6.84 27.24 -7.45
N ASP A 505 7.94 27.83 -7.92
CA ASP A 505 8.56 29.04 -7.38
C ASP A 505 8.60 30.10 -8.50
N ASP A 506 7.73 31.14 -8.38
CA ASP A 506 7.56 32.21 -9.39
C ASP A 506 8.56 33.35 -9.22
#